data_ee932d732a3ada74d52950f9e4d062e8
#
_entry.id   ee932d732a3ada74d52950f9e4d062e8
#
_cell.length_a   1.000
_cell.length_b   1.000
_cell.length_c   1.000
_cell.angle_alpha   90.00
_cell.angle_beta   90.00
_cell.angle_gamma   90.00
#
_symmetry.space_group_name_H-M   'P 1'
#
loop_
_entity.id
_entity.type
_entity.pdbx_description
1 polymer ?
#
loop_
_entity_poly.entity_id
_entity_poly.type
_entity_poly.pdbx_seq_one_letter_code
_entity_poly.pdbx_strand_id
1 'polypeptide(L)'
;MNIWLSREFAAPEWGEGALLSHRPDGMVIHLVTASPLLDIQQAARRLCGQGIQKVALCGHWEREQQWAFAQGLQTPKAEVELQWATSSEEDREELEARWLCGRWVREMTNATPEQLGPLELAVEAAAFITELAPDRISHRILKGEALQQAGWVGLYQVGRGSDREPVM
;
A
#
# COMPACT_ATOMS: atom_id res chain seq x y z
N MET A 1 6.58 18.32 3.75
CA MET A 1 6.15 19.05 2.54
C MET A 1 4.64 18.96 2.42
N ASN A 2 3.96 20.08 2.17
CA ASN A 2 2.50 20.12 2.02
C ASN A 2 2.09 19.83 0.57
N ILE A 3 0.98 19.11 0.38
CA ILE A 3 0.46 18.75 -0.95
C ILE A 3 -1.02 19.10 -1.03
N TRP A 4 -1.39 19.81 -2.07
CA TRP A 4 -2.77 20.18 -2.40
C TRP A 4 -3.21 19.54 -3.72
N LEU A 5 -4.53 19.43 -3.90
CA LEU A 5 -5.15 19.10 -5.19
C LEU A 5 -5.71 20.34 -5.87
N SER A 6 -5.65 20.38 -7.20
CA SER A 6 -6.32 21.36 -8.04
C SER A 6 -6.98 20.65 -9.22
N ARG A 7 -8.19 21.12 -9.59
CA ARG A 7 -8.88 20.73 -10.83
C ARG A 7 -8.55 21.70 -11.99
N GLU A 8 -7.82 22.76 -11.69
CA GLU A 8 -7.34 23.70 -12.70
C GLU A 8 -6.00 23.20 -13.26
N PHE A 9 -5.76 23.46 -14.52
CA PHE A 9 -4.45 23.21 -15.13
C PHE A 9 -3.37 24.06 -14.46
N ALA A 10 -2.16 23.52 -14.44
CA ALA A 10 -1.00 24.31 -14.02
C ALA A 10 -0.81 25.53 -14.92
N ALA A 11 -0.26 26.61 -14.36
CA ALA A 11 0.08 27.77 -15.14
C ALA A 11 1.08 27.41 -16.27
N PRO A 12 1.03 28.12 -17.44
CA PRO A 12 1.83 27.74 -18.63
C PRO A 12 3.33 27.64 -18.38
N GLU A 13 3.84 28.35 -17.39
CA GLU A 13 5.26 28.32 -16.97
C GLU A 13 5.72 26.95 -16.49
N TRP A 14 4.80 26.09 -16.04
CA TRP A 14 5.07 24.71 -15.60
C TRP A 14 5.05 23.69 -16.75
N GLY A 15 4.66 24.13 -17.93
CA GLY A 15 4.49 23.31 -19.13
C GLY A 15 3.04 22.85 -19.35
N GLU A 16 2.72 22.58 -20.60
CA GLU A 16 1.39 22.10 -20.98
C GLU A 16 1.09 20.74 -20.33
N GLY A 17 -0.04 20.63 -19.64
CA GLY A 17 -0.44 19.41 -18.94
C GLY A 17 0.44 19.03 -17.76
N ALA A 18 1.16 19.98 -17.15
CA ALA A 18 2.00 19.72 -15.99
C ALA A 18 1.16 19.16 -14.83
N LEU A 19 1.59 17.98 -14.34
CA LEU A 19 0.92 17.28 -13.24
C LEU A 19 1.23 17.90 -11.87
N LEU A 20 2.37 18.57 -11.75
CA LEU A 20 2.87 19.18 -10.52
C LEU A 20 3.28 20.62 -10.75
N SER A 21 2.95 21.48 -9.78
CA SER A 21 3.50 22.84 -9.70
C SER A 21 3.93 23.16 -8.27
N HIS A 22 4.84 24.12 -8.12
CA HIS A 22 5.33 24.57 -6.82
C HIS A 22 4.47 25.67 -6.23
N ARG A 23 4.39 25.64 -4.89
CA ARG A 23 3.88 26.74 -4.04
C ARG A 23 4.95 27.11 -3.02
N PRO A 24 4.88 28.31 -2.42
CA PRO A 24 5.83 28.70 -1.37
C PRO A 24 5.92 27.72 -0.18
N ASP A 25 4.83 27.00 0.11
CA ASP A 25 4.66 26.10 1.24
C ASP A 25 4.55 24.61 0.84
N GLY A 26 4.73 24.29 -0.45
CA GLY A 26 4.71 22.90 -0.93
C GLY A 26 4.43 22.74 -2.42
N MET A 27 3.60 21.75 -2.77
CA MET A 27 3.30 21.37 -4.14
C MET A 27 1.80 21.26 -4.38
N VAL A 28 1.37 21.47 -5.62
CA VAL A 28 0.00 21.23 -6.09
C VAL A 28 0.02 20.12 -7.13
N ILE A 29 -0.87 19.14 -6.97
CA ILE A 29 -1.16 18.13 -7.97
C ILE A 29 -2.34 18.62 -8.81
N HIS A 30 -2.16 18.68 -10.12
CA HIS A 30 -3.19 19.06 -11.08
C HIS A 30 -3.86 17.80 -11.65
N LEU A 31 -5.19 17.74 -11.54
CA LEU A 31 -5.99 16.61 -12.05
C LEU A 31 -6.30 16.88 -13.52
N VAL A 32 -5.37 16.52 -14.39
CA VAL A 32 -5.36 16.92 -15.81
C VAL A 32 -5.97 15.89 -16.76
N THR A 33 -6.13 14.63 -16.31
CA THR A 33 -6.68 13.56 -17.16
C THR A 33 -8.10 13.17 -16.73
N ALA A 34 -8.72 12.29 -17.53
CA ALA A 34 -10.01 11.66 -17.17
C ALA A 34 -9.88 10.64 -16.03
N SER A 35 -8.65 10.38 -15.57
CA SER A 35 -8.35 9.39 -14.51
C SER A 35 -7.64 10.06 -13.33
N PRO A 36 -8.34 10.88 -12.52
CA PRO A 36 -7.74 11.69 -11.47
C PRO A 36 -6.98 10.89 -10.40
N LEU A 37 -7.41 9.67 -10.10
CA LEU A 37 -6.69 8.79 -9.17
C LEU A 37 -5.33 8.35 -9.73
N LEU A 38 -5.24 8.14 -11.05
CA LEU A 38 -3.98 7.82 -11.70
C LEU A 38 -3.02 9.03 -11.71
N ASP A 39 -3.55 10.23 -11.97
CA ASP A 39 -2.79 11.48 -11.89
C ASP A 39 -2.16 11.63 -10.50
N ILE A 40 -2.96 11.46 -9.44
CA ILE A 40 -2.51 11.52 -8.05
C ILE A 40 -1.41 10.48 -7.77
N GLN A 41 -1.63 9.23 -8.17
CA GLN A 41 -0.66 8.16 -7.96
C GLN A 41 0.67 8.42 -8.69
N GLN A 42 0.61 8.93 -9.92
CA GLN A 42 1.80 9.28 -10.70
C GLN A 42 2.55 10.48 -10.10
N ALA A 43 1.81 11.50 -9.62
CA ALA A 43 2.40 12.64 -8.92
C ALA A 43 3.16 12.18 -7.66
N ALA A 44 2.53 11.34 -6.84
CA ALA A 44 3.14 10.78 -5.63
C ALA A 44 4.42 9.98 -5.94
N ARG A 45 4.44 9.17 -7.00
CA ARG A 45 5.65 8.45 -7.45
C ARG A 45 6.79 9.39 -7.85
N ARG A 46 6.47 10.50 -8.55
CA ARG A 46 7.48 11.50 -8.92
C ARG A 46 8.07 12.18 -7.68
N LEU A 47 7.23 12.52 -6.70
CA LEU A 47 7.66 13.12 -5.44
C LEU A 47 8.53 12.15 -4.62
N CYS A 48 8.12 10.90 -4.52
CA CYS A 48 8.92 9.86 -3.86
C CYS A 48 10.31 9.71 -4.51
N GLY A 49 10.40 9.76 -5.84
CA GLY A 49 11.66 9.72 -6.59
C GLY A 49 12.60 10.90 -6.30
N GLN A 50 12.09 11.99 -5.73
CA GLN A 50 12.88 13.16 -5.32
C GLN A 50 13.43 13.04 -3.87
N GLY A 51 13.22 11.92 -3.20
CA GLY A 51 13.76 11.68 -1.86
C GLY A 51 12.99 12.35 -0.72
N ILE A 52 11.71 12.64 -0.91
CA ILE A 52 10.86 13.26 0.10
C ILE A 52 10.54 12.23 1.18
N GLN A 53 10.78 12.59 2.45
CA GLN A 53 10.59 11.70 3.60
C GLN A 53 9.33 11.99 4.41
N LYS A 54 8.78 13.20 4.31
CA LYS A 54 7.61 13.62 5.08
C LYS A 54 6.66 14.47 4.24
N VAL A 55 5.40 14.04 4.19
CA VAL A 55 4.34 14.66 3.41
C VAL A 55 3.10 14.88 4.25
N ALA A 56 2.46 16.04 4.10
CA ALA A 56 1.13 16.33 4.65
C ALA A 56 0.16 16.65 3.51
N LEU A 57 -0.96 15.96 3.44
CA LEU A 57 -2.04 16.26 2.52
C LEU A 57 -2.84 17.45 3.09
N CYS A 58 -3.06 18.48 2.30
CA CYS A 58 -3.69 19.70 2.71
C CYS A 58 -4.89 20.06 1.84
N GLY A 59 -5.90 20.68 2.46
CA GLY A 59 -7.14 21.03 1.78
C GLY A 59 -8.12 19.86 1.70
N HIS A 60 -8.97 19.86 0.68
CA HIS A 60 -9.99 18.83 0.51
C HIS A 60 -9.46 17.65 -0.29
N TRP A 61 -9.52 16.47 0.31
CA TRP A 61 -9.16 15.18 -0.29
C TRP A 61 -10.25 14.16 0.00
N GLU A 62 -10.76 13.51 -1.02
CA GLU A 62 -11.60 12.34 -0.86
C GLU A 62 -10.76 11.15 -0.36
N ARG A 63 -11.35 10.20 0.35
CA ARG A 63 -10.64 9.03 0.89
C ARG A 63 -9.87 8.26 -0.19
N GLU A 64 -10.49 8.00 -1.34
CA GLU A 64 -9.84 7.26 -2.44
C GLU A 64 -8.71 8.06 -3.11
N GLN A 65 -8.78 9.40 -3.10
CA GLN A 65 -7.68 10.25 -3.57
C GLN A 65 -6.47 10.18 -2.62
N GLN A 66 -6.71 10.20 -1.31
CA GLN A 66 -5.65 10.01 -0.30
C GLN A 66 -5.01 8.63 -0.44
N TRP A 67 -5.82 7.59 -0.64
CA TRP A 67 -5.33 6.24 -0.88
C TRP A 67 -4.50 6.12 -2.16
N ALA A 68 -4.95 6.71 -3.28
CA ALA A 68 -4.19 6.73 -4.53
C ALA A 68 -2.82 7.42 -4.37
N PHE A 69 -2.77 8.52 -3.59
CA PHE A 69 -1.52 9.19 -3.27
C PHE A 69 -0.60 8.29 -2.44
N ALA A 70 -1.13 7.67 -1.40
CA ALA A 70 -0.40 6.74 -0.55
C ALA A 70 0.21 5.57 -1.34
N GLN A 71 -0.56 4.97 -2.25
CA GLN A 71 -0.06 3.90 -3.13
C GLN A 71 1.13 4.37 -4.01
N GLY A 72 1.10 5.62 -4.45
CA GLY A 72 2.19 6.20 -5.23
C GLY A 72 3.46 6.46 -4.41
N LEU A 73 3.32 6.79 -3.13
CA LEU A 73 4.45 7.02 -2.21
C LEU A 73 5.13 5.72 -1.76
N GLN A 74 4.41 4.61 -1.74
CA GLN A 74 4.97 3.34 -1.25
C GLN A 74 6.10 2.84 -2.15
N THR A 75 7.30 2.75 -1.60
CA THR A 75 8.49 2.20 -2.24
C THR A 75 9.26 1.32 -1.25
N PRO A 76 9.90 0.23 -1.71
CA PRO A 76 10.74 -0.60 -0.85
C PRO A 76 12.01 0.11 -0.36
N LYS A 77 12.37 1.25 -0.99
CA LYS A 77 13.66 1.92 -0.79
C LYS A 77 13.63 3.06 0.23
N ALA A 78 12.45 3.53 0.61
CA ALA A 78 12.33 4.67 1.53
C ALA A 78 11.04 4.57 2.34
N GLU A 79 11.15 4.88 3.62
CA GLU A 79 9.99 5.14 4.45
C GLU A 79 9.59 6.61 4.30
N VAL A 80 8.31 6.83 3.98
CA VAL A 80 7.74 8.17 3.87
C VAL A 80 6.67 8.31 4.95
N GLU A 81 6.81 9.31 5.79
CA GLU A 81 5.79 9.69 6.76
C GLU A 81 4.67 10.46 6.04
N LEU A 82 3.45 9.95 6.08
CA LEU A 82 2.28 10.53 5.45
C LEU A 82 1.28 11.01 6.50
N GLN A 83 0.96 12.30 6.47
CA GLN A 83 -0.12 12.88 7.25
C GLN A 83 -1.36 13.01 6.35
N TRP A 84 -2.44 12.33 6.76
CA TRP A 84 -3.72 12.33 6.06
C TRP A 84 -4.45 13.68 6.19
N ALA A 85 -5.25 14.03 5.18
CA ALA A 85 -6.07 15.26 5.18
C ALA A 85 -7.42 15.09 5.86
N THR A 86 -7.80 13.86 6.23
CA THR A 86 -9.11 13.60 6.84
C THR A 86 -9.19 14.04 8.30
N SER A 87 -10.34 14.58 8.68
CA SER A 87 -10.71 14.84 10.08
C SER A 87 -11.59 13.72 10.68
N SER A 88 -12.08 12.79 9.83
CA SER A 88 -12.83 11.60 10.27
C SER A 88 -11.88 10.56 10.84
N GLU A 89 -12.14 10.12 12.07
CA GLU A 89 -11.35 9.06 12.69
C GLU A 89 -11.53 7.73 11.95
N GLU A 90 -12.75 7.39 11.53
CA GLU A 90 -13.06 6.19 10.77
C GLU A 90 -12.28 6.14 9.43
N ASP A 91 -12.25 7.24 8.68
CA ASP A 91 -11.48 7.31 7.43
C ASP A 91 -9.97 7.20 7.69
N ARG A 92 -9.49 7.76 8.80
CA ARG A 92 -8.08 7.66 9.18
C ARG A 92 -7.70 6.23 9.52
N GLU A 93 -8.45 5.56 10.37
CA GLU A 93 -8.23 4.16 10.75
C GLU A 93 -8.22 3.26 9.50
N GLU A 94 -9.17 3.45 8.59
CA GLU A 94 -9.21 2.69 7.34
C GLU A 94 -7.99 2.94 6.45
N LEU A 95 -7.59 4.20 6.28
CA LEU A 95 -6.41 4.56 5.46
C LEU A 95 -5.12 4.03 6.07
N GLU A 96 -4.97 4.10 7.39
CA GLU A 96 -3.82 3.55 8.11
C GLU A 96 -3.76 2.03 8.01
N ALA A 97 -4.89 1.34 8.17
CA ALA A 97 -4.95 -0.10 7.98
C ALA A 97 -4.57 -0.51 6.54
N ARG A 98 -5.11 0.17 5.52
CA ARG A 98 -4.73 -0.05 4.12
C ARG A 98 -3.23 0.21 3.88
N TRP A 99 -2.68 1.25 4.52
CA TRP A 99 -1.26 1.60 4.43
C TRP A 99 -0.37 0.50 5.01
N LEU A 100 -0.68 0.02 6.22
CA LEU A 100 0.04 -1.07 6.88
C LEU A 100 -0.05 -2.37 6.08
N CYS A 101 -1.25 -2.77 5.66
CA CYS A 101 -1.44 -3.95 4.82
C CYS A 101 -0.66 -3.86 3.50
N GLY A 102 -0.70 -2.70 2.84
CA GLY A 102 0.04 -2.47 1.59
C GLY A 102 1.55 -2.56 1.76
N ARG A 103 2.10 -2.07 2.86
CA ARG A 103 3.52 -2.22 3.22
C ARG A 103 3.86 -3.68 3.44
N TRP A 104 3.12 -4.36 4.30
CA TRP A 104 3.35 -5.76 4.61
C TRP A 104 3.36 -6.64 3.35
N VAL A 105 2.35 -6.49 2.47
CA VAL A 105 2.28 -7.25 1.20
C VAL A 105 3.53 -7.00 0.34
N ARG A 106 4.03 -5.75 0.27
CA ARG A 106 5.24 -5.43 -0.50
C ARG A 106 6.50 -6.04 0.11
N GLU A 107 6.62 -6.04 1.42
CA GLU A 107 7.71 -6.68 2.15
C GLU A 107 7.73 -8.18 1.86
N MET A 108 6.59 -8.86 2.00
CA MET A 108 6.47 -10.29 1.68
C MET A 108 6.78 -10.58 0.20
N THR A 109 6.31 -9.74 -0.72
CA THR A 109 6.56 -9.91 -2.17
C THR A 109 8.03 -9.73 -2.55
N ASN A 110 8.76 -8.89 -1.81
CA ASN A 110 10.19 -8.63 -2.05
C ASN A 110 11.12 -9.56 -1.26
N ALA A 111 10.59 -10.36 -0.34
CA ALA A 111 11.38 -11.34 0.40
C ALA A 111 11.94 -12.42 -0.55
N THR A 112 13.15 -12.91 -0.26
CA THR A 112 13.75 -13.97 -1.07
C THR A 112 13.09 -15.33 -0.79
N PRO A 113 13.14 -16.29 -1.72
CA PRO A 113 12.61 -17.63 -1.50
C PRO A 113 13.23 -18.35 -0.30
N GLU A 114 14.45 -17.99 0.08
CA GLU A 114 15.11 -18.54 1.28
C GLU A 114 14.53 -17.98 2.56
N GLN A 115 14.05 -16.73 2.54
CA GLN A 115 13.47 -16.05 3.69
C GLN A 115 11.98 -16.33 3.86
N LEU A 116 11.26 -16.52 2.75
CA LEU A 116 9.81 -16.63 2.75
C LEU A 116 9.35 -17.87 1.98
N GLY A 117 9.29 -19.00 2.68
CA GLY A 117 8.64 -20.21 2.20
C GLY A 117 7.14 -20.24 2.54
N PRO A 118 6.44 -21.32 2.19
CA PRO A 118 5.00 -21.45 2.47
C PRO A 118 4.65 -21.33 3.95
N LEU A 119 5.44 -21.95 4.82
CA LEU A 119 5.19 -21.92 6.26
C LEU A 119 5.49 -20.56 6.86
N GLU A 120 6.63 -19.97 6.49
CA GLU A 120 7.03 -18.63 6.94
C GLU A 120 5.97 -17.60 6.57
N LEU A 121 5.48 -17.62 5.31
CA LEU A 121 4.41 -16.71 4.88
C LEU A 121 3.12 -16.91 5.70
N ALA A 122 2.72 -18.14 5.98
CA ALA A 122 1.52 -18.42 6.76
C ALA A 122 1.65 -17.94 8.22
N VAL A 123 2.83 -18.12 8.83
CA VAL A 123 3.11 -17.67 10.20
C VAL A 123 3.15 -16.13 10.27
N GLU A 124 3.86 -15.49 9.34
CA GLU A 124 3.92 -14.03 9.27
C GLU A 124 2.53 -13.41 9.04
N ALA A 125 1.73 -13.99 8.13
CA ALA A 125 0.36 -13.53 7.89
C ALA A 125 -0.52 -13.68 9.14
N ALA A 126 -0.41 -14.81 9.85
CA ALA A 126 -1.15 -15.06 11.08
C ALA A 126 -0.77 -14.07 12.19
N ALA A 127 0.52 -13.79 12.36
CA ALA A 127 1.02 -12.81 13.31
C ALA A 127 0.50 -11.41 13.00
N PHE A 128 0.64 -10.97 11.75
CA PHE A 128 0.19 -9.66 11.28
C PHE A 128 -1.32 -9.45 11.47
N ILE A 129 -2.15 -10.45 11.10
CA ILE A 129 -3.61 -10.39 11.27
C ILE A 129 -3.98 -10.34 12.75
N THR A 130 -3.29 -11.11 13.60
CA THR A 130 -3.55 -11.13 15.05
C THR A 130 -3.20 -9.79 15.70
N GLU A 131 -2.13 -9.13 15.24
CA GLU A 131 -1.76 -7.80 15.71
C GLU A 131 -2.79 -6.73 15.32
N LEU A 132 -3.26 -6.77 14.06
CA LEU A 132 -4.23 -5.80 13.56
C LEU A 132 -5.64 -5.97 14.15
N ALA A 133 -6.06 -7.20 14.44
CA ALA A 133 -7.43 -7.49 14.85
C ALA A 133 -7.51 -8.68 15.83
N PRO A 134 -6.93 -8.56 17.04
CA PRO A 134 -6.72 -9.67 17.97
C PRO A 134 -8.00 -10.39 18.38
N ASP A 135 -9.11 -9.65 18.51
CA ASP A 135 -10.39 -10.17 19.00
C ASP A 135 -11.41 -10.48 17.87
N ARG A 136 -11.05 -10.23 16.62
CA ARG A 136 -12.00 -10.29 15.49
C ARG A 136 -11.72 -11.43 14.52
N ILE A 137 -10.51 -11.97 14.51
CA ILE A 137 -10.06 -12.95 13.52
C ILE A 137 -9.43 -14.13 14.23
N SER A 138 -9.89 -15.33 13.87
CA SER A 138 -9.23 -16.58 14.23
C SER A 138 -8.60 -17.20 12.99
N HIS A 139 -7.45 -17.83 13.15
CA HIS A 139 -6.76 -18.50 12.05
C HIS A 139 -6.34 -19.92 12.44
N ARG A 140 -6.10 -20.74 11.44
CA ARG A 140 -5.56 -22.09 11.60
C ARG A 140 -4.61 -22.37 10.44
N ILE A 141 -3.39 -22.75 10.74
CA ILE A 141 -2.39 -23.15 9.75
C ILE A 141 -2.44 -24.66 9.57
N LEU A 142 -2.62 -25.12 8.33
CA LEU A 142 -2.59 -26.52 7.94
C LEU A 142 -1.38 -26.73 7.02
N LYS A 143 -0.63 -27.83 7.25
CA LYS A 143 0.53 -28.16 6.41
C LYS A 143 0.58 -29.66 6.07
N GLY A 144 1.21 -29.98 4.94
CA GLY A 144 1.47 -31.35 4.53
C GLY A 144 0.20 -32.20 4.48
N GLU A 145 0.24 -33.39 5.10
CA GLU A 145 -0.87 -34.34 5.12
C GLU A 145 -2.14 -33.80 5.79
N ALA A 146 -2.03 -32.84 6.71
CA ALA A 146 -3.19 -32.22 7.35
C ALA A 146 -4.08 -31.49 6.34
N LEU A 147 -3.50 -30.98 5.24
CA LEU A 147 -4.28 -30.40 4.13
C LEU A 147 -5.16 -31.44 3.44
N GLN A 148 -4.62 -32.64 3.18
CA GLN A 148 -5.36 -33.72 2.55
C GLN A 148 -6.50 -34.18 3.46
N GLN A 149 -6.23 -34.36 4.76
CA GLN A 149 -7.23 -34.76 5.76
C GLN A 149 -8.35 -33.72 5.91
N ALA A 150 -8.03 -32.44 5.73
CA ALA A 150 -9.00 -31.35 5.76
C ALA A 150 -9.74 -31.13 4.42
N GLY A 151 -9.50 -31.97 3.41
CA GLY A 151 -10.15 -31.88 2.09
C GLY A 151 -9.44 -30.97 1.07
N TRP A 152 -8.30 -30.36 1.40
CA TRP A 152 -7.51 -29.51 0.50
C TRP A 152 -6.57 -30.33 -0.41
N VAL A 153 -7.14 -31.36 -1.05
CA VAL A 153 -6.40 -32.36 -1.82
C VAL A 153 -5.62 -31.73 -2.97
N GLY A 154 -6.19 -30.74 -3.67
CA GLY A 154 -5.52 -30.06 -4.79
C GLY A 154 -4.24 -29.35 -4.34
N LEU A 155 -4.30 -28.61 -3.24
CA LEU A 155 -3.15 -27.89 -2.68
C LEU A 155 -2.06 -28.88 -2.22
N TYR A 156 -2.46 -29.96 -1.54
CA TYR A 156 -1.54 -31.02 -1.14
C TYR A 156 -0.85 -31.68 -2.34
N GLN A 157 -1.61 -32.07 -3.37
CA GLN A 157 -1.07 -32.77 -4.54
C GLN A 157 -0.06 -31.90 -5.34
N VAL A 158 -0.32 -30.60 -5.47
CA VAL A 158 0.60 -29.68 -6.15
C VAL A 158 1.88 -29.49 -5.34
N GLY A 159 1.76 -29.34 -4.01
CA GLY A 159 2.91 -29.02 -3.15
C GLY A 159 3.76 -30.21 -2.72
N ARG A 160 3.24 -31.44 -2.77
CA ARG A 160 3.93 -32.63 -2.22
C ARG A 160 5.26 -33.01 -2.91
N GLY A 161 5.52 -32.49 -4.10
CA GLY A 161 6.75 -32.72 -4.84
C GLY A 161 7.87 -31.73 -4.49
N SER A 162 7.61 -30.76 -3.61
CA SER A 162 8.59 -29.79 -3.16
C SER A 162 9.23 -30.24 -1.85
N ASP A 163 10.51 -29.86 -1.65
CA ASP A 163 11.20 -30.04 -0.36
C ASP A 163 10.57 -29.19 0.75
N ARG A 164 9.73 -28.21 0.40
CA ARG A 164 8.93 -27.40 1.32
C ARG A 164 7.49 -27.86 1.28
N GLU A 165 6.97 -28.32 2.42
CA GLU A 165 5.59 -28.77 2.51
C GLU A 165 4.59 -27.68 2.12
N PRO A 166 3.50 -28.04 1.41
CA PRO A 166 2.40 -27.09 1.14
C PRO A 166 1.73 -26.67 2.44
N VAL A 167 1.34 -25.40 2.51
CA VAL A 167 0.72 -24.78 3.68
C VAL A 167 -0.49 -23.93 3.26
N MET A 168 -1.49 -23.88 4.11
CA MET A 168 -2.66 -23.00 3.99
C MET A 168 -3.00 -22.40 5.35
#